data_a4140e79e3f9688b2091a53407b5877e
#
_entry.id   a4140e79e3f9688b2091a53407b5877e
#
_cell.length_a   1.000
_cell.length_b   1.000
_cell.length_c   1.000
_cell.angle_alpha   90.00
_cell.angle_beta   90.00
_cell.angle_gamma   90.00
#
_symmetry.space_group_name_H-M   'P 1'
#
loop_
_entity.id
_entity.type
_entity.pdbx_description
1 polymer ?
#
loop_
_entity_poly.entity_id
_entity_poly.type
_entity_poly.pdbx_seq_one_letter_code
_entity_poly.pdbx_strand_id
1 'polypeptide(L)'
;MALSKLFSSACWLNSTVNSPNKPKFAPEQEEEDNYKESALSWIYEKLPTSFVPYAQLVRLDKPTGTWLLYLPCAWSISMASYHANLPLNQTISMLGLFGIGAFVMRGAGCTINDMWDSHIDRMVERTKTRPLASDKITQIEALSFLAIQLSAGLSILTRLNLYSLVAIYPYMKRVTFWPQLFLGFAFNWGALLGWPAMLDSSDFTVTLPLYASGDKKYDKLVDVKSTALLFGSNTRKWLSLFSGAMVSLVALSGYANVQGLPFYLISVAGSTTHLFWIVHKTDFDKAEECGRKFRMSKWTGGVVWLGILVDDIWKRVMM
;
A
#
# COMPACT_ATOMS: atom_id res chain seq x y z
N MET A 1 -2.08 -2.50 4.54
CA MET A 1 -2.58 -2.51 3.16
C MET A 1 -3.62 -3.58 2.91
N ALA A 2 -3.41 -4.81 3.32
CA ALA A 2 -4.38 -5.87 3.19
C ALA A 2 -5.70 -5.59 3.93
N LEU A 3 -5.68 -5.06 5.17
CA LEU A 3 -6.87 -4.60 5.88
C LEU A 3 -7.70 -3.62 5.07
N SER A 4 -7.05 -2.71 4.38
CA SER A 4 -7.70 -1.68 3.61
C SER A 4 -8.41 -2.20 2.35
N LYS A 5 -7.84 -3.21 1.68
CA LYS A 5 -8.50 -3.85 0.52
C LYS A 5 -9.62 -4.79 0.95
N LEU A 6 -9.48 -5.48 2.09
CA LEU A 6 -10.58 -6.25 2.68
C LEU A 6 -11.76 -5.36 3.07
N PHE A 7 -11.48 -4.18 3.65
CA PHE A 7 -12.52 -3.19 3.92
C PHE A 7 -13.26 -2.78 2.64
N SER A 8 -12.54 -2.46 1.58
CA SER A 8 -13.14 -2.07 0.31
C SER A 8 -13.97 -3.21 -0.31
N SER A 9 -13.45 -4.43 -0.32
CA SER A 9 -14.16 -5.59 -0.90
C SER A 9 -15.34 -6.05 -0.05
N ALA A 10 -15.21 -6.10 1.28
CA ALA A 10 -16.27 -6.51 2.20
C ALA A 10 -17.49 -5.57 2.11
N CYS A 11 -17.25 -4.27 2.00
CA CYS A 11 -18.34 -3.32 1.91
C CYS A 11 -19.06 -3.33 0.58
N TRP A 12 -18.32 -3.48 -0.51
CA TRP A 12 -18.96 -3.49 -1.82
C TRP A 12 -19.95 -4.65 -1.98
N LEU A 13 -19.67 -5.78 -1.40
CA LEU A 13 -20.51 -6.99 -1.50
C LEU A 13 -21.66 -7.04 -0.50
N ASN A 14 -21.48 -6.57 0.73
CA ASN A 14 -22.61 -6.46 1.66
C ASN A 14 -23.65 -5.48 1.11
N SER A 15 -23.22 -4.39 0.47
CA SER A 15 -24.15 -3.45 -0.15
C SER A 15 -24.89 -4.02 -1.38
N THR A 16 -24.35 -5.05 -2.03
CA THR A 16 -25.00 -5.69 -3.19
C THR A 16 -25.91 -6.86 -2.81
N VAL A 17 -25.62 -7.55 -1.71
CA VAL A 17 -26.39 -8.75 -1.29
C VAL A 17 -27.61 -8.40 -0.45
N ASN A 18 -27.57 -7.35 0.35
CA ASN A 18 -28.62 -7.01 1.32
C ASN A 18 -29.63 -5.93 0.85
N SER A 19 -29.63 -5.53 -0.41
CA SER A 19 -30.60 -4.55 -0.91
C SER A 19 -31.58 -5.18 -1.91
N PRO A 20 -32.78 -5.57 -1.50
CA PRO A 20 -33.78 -6.18 -2.43
C PRO A 20 -34.43 -5.17 -3.40
N ASN A 21 -34.15 -3.88 -3.29
CA ASN A 21 -34.69 -2.82 -4.16
C ASN A 21 -33.65 -1.76 -4.47
N LYS A 22 -32.65 -2.05 -5.33
CA LYS A 22 -31.90 -0.98 -5.97
C LYS A 22 -32.62 -0.54 -7.24
N PRO A 23 -32.97 0.74 -7.38
CA PRO A 23 -33.30 1.29 -8.68
C PRO A 23 -32.08 1.13 -9.59
N LYS A 24 -32.30 0.64 -10.79
CA LYS A 24 -31.31 0.59 -11.85
C LYS A 24 -30.84 2.04 -12.09
N PHE A 25 -29.52 2.26 -11.99
CA PHE A 25 -28.83 3.52 -12.28
C PHE A 25 -28.99 4.63 -11.23
N ALA A 26 -27.94 4.82 -10.41
CA ALA A 26 -27.69 6.10 -9.77
C ALA A 26 -27.17 7.09 -10.85
N PRO A 27 -27.57 8.37 -10.80
CA PRO A 27 -27.29 9.34 -11.85
C PRO A 27 -25.80 9.68 -11.95
N GLU A 28 -25.36 9.98 -13.18
CA GLU A 28 -23.99 10.38 -13.57
C GLU A 28 -23.37 11.49 -12.73
N GLN A 29 -24.15 12.25 -11.98
CA GLN A 29 -23.69 13.37 -11.15
C GLN A 29 -22.92 12.96 -9.89
N GLU A 30 -23.22 11.82 -9.26
CA GLU A 30 -22.51 11.38 -8.05
C GLU A 30 -21.07 10.88 -8.32
N GLU A 31 -20.79 10.40 -9.53
CA GLU A 31 -19.44 9.93 -9.89
C GLU A 31 -18.53 11.04 -10.41
N GLU A 32 -19.07 12.06 -11.04
CA GLU A 32 -18.33 13.29 -11.39
C GLU A 32 -17.91 14.05 -10.14
N ASP A 33 -18.76 14.08 -9.12
CA ASP A 33 -18.44 14.67 -7.81
C ASP A 33 -17.37 13.88 -7.05
N ASN A 34 -17.38 12.54 -7.11
CA ASN A 34 -16.33 11.71 -6.52
C ASN A 34 -14.95 11.87 -7.20
N TYR A 35 -14.91 12.25 -8.47
CA TYR A 35 -13.66 12.57 -9.17
C TYR A 35 -13.15 13.98 -8.83
N LYS A 36 -14.06 14.93 -8.63
CA LYS A 36 -13.74 16.30 -8.16
C LYS A 36 -13.31 16.34 -6.69
N GLU A 37 -13.66 15.33 -5.91
CA GLU A 37 -13.42 15.25 -4.46
C GLU A 37 -12.07 14.62 -4.07
N SER A 38 -11.18 14.29 -5.00
CA SER A 38 -9.82 13.95 -4.59
C SER A 38 -9.13 15.21 -4.09
N ALA A 39 -8.64 15.18 -2.85
CA ALA A 39 -7.98 16.32 -2.20
C ALA A 39 -6.81 16.93 -3.01
N LEU A 40 -6.44 16.33 -4.11
CA LEU A 40 -5.32 16.70 -4.99
C LEU A 40 -5.73 16.87 -6.46
N SER A 41 -7.03 16.89 -6.80
CA SER A 41 -7.49 17.09 -8.19
C SER A 41 -7.01 18.41 -8.79
N TRP A 42 -6.82 19.45 -7.95
CA TRP A 42 -6.27 20.75 -8.34
C TRP A 42 -4.88 20.67 -9.01
N ILE A 43 -4.13 19.56 -8.79
CA ILE A 43 -2.83 19.36 -9.44
C ILE A 43 -3.00 19.28 -10.96
N TYR A 44 -4.07 18.65 -11.45
CA TYR A 44 -4.32 18.50 -12.88
C TYR A 44 -4.60 19.85 -13.57
N GLU A 45 -5.17 20.80 -12.85
CA GLU A 45 -5.43 22.16 -13.38
C GLU A 45 -4.13 22.95 -13.59
N LYS A 46 -3.07 22.62 -12.84
CA LYS A 46 -1.75 23.28 -12.93
C LYS A 46 -0.80 22.60 -13.90
N LEU A 47 -1.11 21.41 -14.37
CA LEU A 47 -0.28 20.66 -15.31
C LEU A 47 -0.59 21.07 -16.76
N PRO A 48 0.42 21.10 -17.65
CA PRO A 48 0.16 21.18 -19.08
C PRO A 48 -0.76 20.04 -19.53
N THR A 49 -1.68 20.35 -20.42
CA THR A 49 -2.73 19.39 -20.87
C THR A 49 -2.18 18.07 -21.39
N SER A 50 -0.99 18.10 -22.03
CA SER A 50 -0.29 16.90 -22.52
C SER A 50 0.19 15.96 -21.41
N PHE A 51 0.42 16.45 -20.20
CA PHE A 51 0.90 15.65 -19.06
C PHE A 51 -0.24 15.13 -18.18
N VAL A 52 -1.43 15.72 -18.26
CA VAL A 52 -2.58 15.31 -17.43
C VAL A 52 -2.92 13.83 -17.59
N PRO A 53 -2.97 13.23 -18.79
CA PRO A 53 -3.28 11.80 -18.92
C PRO A 53 -2.24 10.90 -18.25
N TYR A 54 -0.95 11.25 -18.30
CA TYR A 54 0.12 10.51 -17.63
C TYR A 54 0.05 10.66 -16.11
N ALA A 55 -0.27 11.84 -15.59
CA ALA A 55 -0.48 12.07 -14.17
C ALA A 55 -1.70 11.29 -13.64
N GLN A 56 -2.76 11.18 -14.44
CA GLN A 56 -3.92 10.33 -14.15
C GLN A 56 -3.56 8.84 -14.16
N LEU A 57 -2.72 8.42 -15.10
CA LEU A 57 -2.26 7.02 -15.23
C LEU A 57 -1.49 6.57 -13.98
N VAL A 58 -0.61 7.42 -13.42
CA VAL A 58 0.10 7.13 -12.16
C VAL A 58 -0.75 7.40 -10.91
N ARG A 59 -1.98 7.90 -11.08
CA ARG A 59 -2.90 8.23 -9.98
C ARG A 59 -2.32 9.21 -8.98
N LEU A 60 -1.78 10.31 -9.49
CA LEU A 60 -1.14 11.35 -8.71
C LEU A 60 -2.09 11.96 -7.67
N ASP A 61 -3.38 12.05 -7.97
CA ASP A 61 -4.47 12.51 -7.10
C ASP A 61 -4.76 11.56 -5.92
N LYS A 62 -4.30 10.29 -5.99
CA LYS A 62 -4.62 9.26 -5.00
C LYS A 62 -3.37 8.68 -4.31
N PRO A 63 -2.67 9.46 -3.47
CA PRO A 63 -1.36 9.09 -2.93
C PRO A 63 -1.39 7.94 -1.92
N THR A 64 -2.57 7.49 -1.48
CA THR A 64 -2.69 6.42 -0.49
C THR A 64 -1.89 5.17 -0.86
N GLY A 65 -1.94 4.77 -2.15
CA GLY A 65 -1.18 3.60 -2.61
C GLY A 65 0.33 3.78 -2.55
N THR A 66 0.83 4.99 -2.79
CA THR A 66 2.26 5.33 -2.65
C THR A 66 2.69 5.25 -1.18
N TRP A 67 1.91 5.80 -0.26
CA TRP A 67 2.19 5.69 1.17
C TRP A 67 2.21 4.24 1.65
N LEU A 68 1.28 3.43 1.17
CA LEU A 68 1.22 2.01 1.54
C LEU A 68 2.40 1.19 1.01
N LEU A 69 3.01 1.61 -0.10
CA LEU A 69 4.24 1.01 -0.63
C LEU A 69 5.48 1.53 0.10
N TYR A 70 5.51 2.82 0.45
CA TYR A 70 6.63 3.49 1.09
C TYR A 70 6.82 3.11 2.55
N LEU A 71 5.74 3.04 3.33
CA LEU A 71 5.81 2.86 4.78
C LEU A 71 6.58 1.62 5.23
N PRO A 72 6.43 0.42 4.61
CA PRO A 72 7.25 -0.73 4.95
C PRO A 72 8.76 -0.51 4.72
N CYS A 73 9.11 0.24 3.65
CA CYS A 73 10.50 0.65 3.43
C CYS A 73 10.99 1.56 4.55
N ALA A 74 10.18 2.56 4.90
CA ALA A 74 10.52 3.54 5.92
C ALA A 74 10.70 2.90 7.30
N TRP A 75 9.86 1.90 7.67
CA TRP A 75 10.03 1.14 8.91
C TRP A 75 11.37 0.42 8.94
N SER A 76 11.67 -0.33 7.88
CA SER A 76 12.89 -1.14 7.78
C SER A 76 14.15 -0.27 7.81
N ILE A 77 14.19 0.83 7.05
CA ILE A 77 15.30 1.79 7.04
C ILE A 77 15.51 2.41 8.42
N SER A 78 14.42 2.84 9.07
CA SER A 78 14.50 3.49 10.39
C SER A 78 14.91 2.51 11.48
N MET A 79 14.44 1.25 11.42
CA MET A 79 14.88 0.20 12.34
C MET A 79 16.35 -0.18 12.14
N ALA A 80 16.84 -0.23 10.90
CA ALA A 80 18.27 -0.45 10.62
C ALA A 80 19.13 0.70 11.14
N SER A 81 18.66 1.95 10.97
CA SER A 81 19.33 3.12 11.52
C SER A 81 19.43 3.07 13.05
N TYR A 82 18.33 2.72 13.71
CA TYR A 82 18.28 2.51 15.16
C TYR A 82 19.24 1.42 15.63
N HIS A 83 19.26 0.28 14.93
CA HIS A 83 20.09 -0.87 15.27
C HIS A 83 21.57 -0.53 15.27
N ALA A 84 22.04 0.08 14.20
CA ALA A 84 23.47 0.36 13.98
C ALA A 84 23.90 1.80 14.35
N ASN A 85 23.01 2.61 14.94
CA ASN A 85 23.26 4.02 15.29
C ASN A 85 23.80 4.84 14.11
N LEU A 86 23.21 4.65 12.91
CA LEU A 86 23.69 5.29 11.69
C LEU A 86 23.48 6.80 11.72
N PRO A 87 24.29 7.59 10.98
CA PRO A 87 24.11 9.02 10.86
C PRO A 87 22.76 9.40 10.27
N LEU A 88 22.12 10.44 10.81
CA LEU A 88 20.79 10.90 10.35
C LEU A 88 20.76 11.30 8.87
N ASN A 89 21.85 11.90 8.36
CA ASN A 89 21.94 12.28 6.96
C ASN A 89 21.84 11.07 6.02
N GLN A 90 22.47 9.95 6.39
CA GLN A 90 22.38 8.69 5.63
C GLN A 90 20.94 8.14 5.68
N THR A 91 20.32 8.12 6.85
CA THR A 91 18.93 7.66 7.03
C THR A 91 17.96 8.52 6.21
N ILE A 92 18.07 9.85 6.28
CA ILE A 92 17.21 10.79 5.52
C ILE A 92 17.40 10.61 4.01
N SER A 93 18.64 10.48 3.55
CA SER A 93 18.94 10.26 2.13
C SER A 93 18.32 8.97 1.62
N MET A 94 18.39 7.90 2.41
CA MET A 94 17.82 6.60 2.06
C MET A 94 16.28 6.63 2.08
N LEU A 95 15.69 7.27 3.09
CA LEU A 95 14.25 7.50 3.14
C LEU A 95 13.75 8.28 1.91
N GLY A 96 14.47 9.32 1.49
CA GLY A 96 14.16 10.10 0.29
C GLY A 96 14.26 9.26 -0.98
N LEU A 97 15.32 8.48 -1.15
CA LEU A 97 15.54 7.62 -2.30
C LEU A 97 14.44 6.54 -2.43
N PHE A 98 14.10 5.88 -1.33
CA PHE A 98 13.01 4.90 -1.30
C PHE A 98 11.64 5.55 -1.49
N GLY A 99 11.46 6.80 -1.05
CA GLY A 99 10.24 7.58 -1.31
C GLY A 99 10.02 7.84 -2.80
N ILE A 100 11.07 8.26 -3.51
CA ILE A 100 11.05 8.41 -4.97
C ILE A 100 10.79 7.05 -5.64
N GLY A 101 11.49 6.00 -5.22
CA GLY A 101 11.30 4.65 -5.72
C GLY A 101 9.87 4.14 -5.55
N ALA A 102 9.28 4.35 -4.37
CA ALA A 102 7.90 3.97 -4.09
C ALA A 102 6.90 4.72 -4.98
N PHE A 103 7.12 5.99 -5.23
CA PHE A 103 6.29 6.79 -6.13
C PHE A 103 6.37 6.28 -7.57
N VAL A 104 7.57 6.06 -8.10
CA VAL A 104 7.80 5.56 -9.46
C VAL A 104 7.21 4.16 -9.64
N MET A 105 7.51 3.25 -8.72
CA MET A 105 7.04 1.86 -8.79
C MET A 105 5.52 1.73 -8.59
N ARG A 106 4.93 2.63 -7.78
CA ARG A 106 3.47 2.72 -7.68
C ARG A 106 2.84 3.15 -9.00
N GLY A 107 3.45 4.11 -9.68
CA GLY A 107 3.05 4.56 -11.01
C GLY A 107 3.15 3.42 -12.04
N ALA A 108 4.27 2.70 -12.07
CA ALA A 108 4.47 1.55 -12.97
C ALA A 108 3.40 0.46 -12.74
N GLY A 109 3.11 0.14 -11.47
CA GLY A 109 2.05 -0.81 -11.12
C GLY A 109 0.65 -0.37 -11.58
N CYS A 110 0.35 0.93 -11.53
CA CYS A 110 -0.91 1.47 -12.08
C CYS A 110 -0.95 1.38 -13.59
N THR A 111 0.14 1.74 -14.27
CA THR A 111 0.26 1.68 -15.73
C THR A 111 0.06 0.25 -16.23
N ILE A 112 0.74 -0.74 -15.64
CA ILE A 112 0.57 -2.16 -15.98
C ILE A 112 -0.89 -2.60 -15.79
N ASN A 113 -1.50 -2.22 -14.67
CA ASN A 113 -2.88 -2.60 -14.38
C ASN A 113 -3.86 -2.01 -15.41
N ASP A 114 -3.72 -0.72 -15.73
CA ASP A 114 -4.62 -0.06 -16.67
C ASP A 114 -4.39 -0.54 -18.13
N MET A 115 -3.17 -0.94 -18.49
CA MET A 115 -2.88 -1.61 -19.77
C MET A 115 -3.55 -2.98 -19.86
N TRP A 116 -3.46 -3.77 -18.78
CA TRP A 116 -4.02 -5.12 -18.74
C TRP A 116 -5.54 -5.12 -18.76
N ASP A 117 -6.15 -4.21 -17.99
CA ASP A 117 -7.59 -4.14 -17.78
C ASP A 117 -8.30 -3.21 -18.77
N SER A 118 -7.60 -2.59 -19.73
CA SER A 118 -8.14 -1.53 -20.61
C SER A 118 -9.47 -1.91 -21.29
N HIS A 119 -9.63 -3.16 -21.71
CA HIS A 119 -10.87 -3.67 -22.31
C HIS A 119 -12.03 -3.76 -21.32
N ILE A 120 -11.75 -4.20 -20.09
CA ILE A 120 -12.74 -4.34 -19.02
C ILE A 120 -13.12 -2.95 -18.50
N ASP A 121 -12.14 -2.07 -18.36
CA ASP A 121 -12.31 -0.71 -17.87
C ASP A 121 -13.26 0.13 -18.75
N ARG A 122 -13.29 -0.12 -20.06
CA ARG A 122 -14.26 0.51 -20.99
C ARG A 122 -15.70 0.13 -20.71
N MET A 123 -15.95 -1.06 -20.16
CA MET A 123 -17.29 -1.59 -19.90
C MET A 123 -17.83 -1.20 -18.52
N VAL A 124 -16.97 -0.72 -17.63
CA VAL A 124 -17.33 -0.39 -16.26
C VAL A 124 -17.43 1.13 -16.09
N GLU A 125 -18.59 1.64 -15.70
CA GLU A 125 -18.88 3.07 -15.56
C GLU A 125 -17.81 3.83 -14.78
N ARG A 126 -17.39 3.29 -13.64
CA ARG A 126 -16.38 3.88 -12.76
C ARG A 126 -14.97 4.00 -13.38
N THR A 127 -14.65 3.20 -14.39
CA THR A 127 -13.29 3.11 -14.94
C THR A 127 -13.19 3.52 -16.40
N LYS A 128 -14.32 3.77 -17.07
CA LYS A 128 -14.37 4.21 -18.47
C LYS A 128 -13.61 5.52 -18.74
N THR A 129 -13.45 6.36 -17.71
CA THR A 129 -12.76 7.66 -17.80
C THR A 129 -11.24 7.56 -17.65
N ARG A 130 -10.70 6.37 -17.35
CA ARG A 130 -9.24 6.16 -17.26
C ARG A 130 -8.57 6.47 -18.59
N PRO A 131 -7.32 6.97 -18.58
CA PRO A 131 -6.64 7.43 -19.80
C PRO A 131 -6.59 6.41 -20.93
N LEU A 132 -6.31 5.14 -20.64
CA LEU A 132 -6.27 4.05 -21.62
C LEU A 132 -7.68 3.58 -22.05
N ALA A 133 -8.63 3.58 -21.14
CA ALA A 133 -10.00 3.18 -21.45
C ALA A 133 -10.73 4.24 -22.30
N SER A 134 -10.40 5.53 -22.11
CA SER A 134 -10.96 6.68 -22.84
C SER A 134 -10.12 7.10 -24.05
N ASP A 135 -9.16 6.31 -24.48
CA ASP A 135 -8.25 6.54 -25.61
C ASP A 135 -7.48 7.88 -25.57
N LYS A 136 -7.29 8.46 -24.36
CA LYS A 136 -6.44 9.66 -24.15
C LYS A 136 -4.96 9.36 -24.27
N ILE A 137 -4.57 8.12 -24.08
CA ILE A 137 -3.21 7.56 -24.24
C ILE A 137 -3.36 6.25 -24.99
N THR A 138 -2.50 6.04 -25.98
CA THR A 138 -2.41 4.77 -26.70
C THR A 138 -1.65 3.71 -25.89
N GLN A 139 -1.82 2.44 -26.24
CA GLN A 139 -1.07 1.34 -25.61
C GLN A 139 0.45 1.49 -25.79
N ILE A 140 0.91 2.03 -26.93
CA ILE A 140 2.33 2.24 -27.22
C ILE A 140 2.89 3.36 -26.33
N GLU A 141 2.18 4.47 -26.18
CA GLU A 141 2.58 5.56 -25.29
C GLU A 141 2.63 5.10 -23.82
N ALA A 142 1.64 4.32 -23.38
CA ALA A 142 1.63 3.74 -22.03
C ALA A 142 2.81 2.77 -21.81
N LEU A 143 3.14 1.94 -22.83
CA LEU A 143 4.28 1.03 -22.77
C LEU A 143 5.62 1.79 -22.73
N SER A 144 5.76 2.85 -23.51
CA SER A 144 6.94 3.72 -23.50
C SER A 144 7.11 4.42 -22.15
N PHE A 145 6.03 4.92 -21.59
CA PHE A 145 6.02 5.53 -20.26
C PHE A 145 6.35 4.51 -19.16
N LEU A 146 5.84 3.29 -19.26
CA LEU A 146 6.19 2.19 -18.36
C LEU A 146 7.67 1.85 -18.42
N ALA A 147 8.26 1.81 -19.64
CA ALA A 147 9.68 1.55 -19.81
C ALA A 147 10.55 2.61 -19.09
N ILE A 148 10.17 3.89 -19.17
CA ILE A 148 10.83 4.98 -18.43
C ILE A 148 10.71 4.76 -16.92
N GLN A 149 9.53 4.43 -16.41
CA GLN A 149 9.31 4.18 -14.99
C GLN A 149 10.14 2.98 -14.48
N LEU A 150 10.16 1.87 -15.23
CA LEU A 150 10.94 0.70 -14.87
C LEU A 150 12.45 0.97 -14.91
N SER A 151 12.93 1.72 -15.92
CA SER A 151 14.33 2.14 -16.01
C SER A 151 14.74 3.02 -14.83
N ALA A 152 13.89 3.97 -14.44
CA ALA A 152 14.10 4.81 -13.26
C ALA A 152 14.13 3.96 -11.97
N GLY A 153 13.17 3.04 -11.80
CA GLY A 153 13.15 2.11 -10.67
C GLY A 153 14.38 1.21 -10.61
N LEU A 154 14.81 0.67 -11.77
CA LEU A 154 16.03 -0.14 -11.87
C LEU A 154 17.28 0.67 -11.53
N SER A 155 17.37 1.92 -11.97
CA SER A 155 18.49 2.82 -11.64
C SER A 155 18.60 3.06 -10.13
N ILE A 156 17.49 3.17 -9.42
CA ILE A 156 17.49 3.27 -7.96
C ILE A 156 17.98 1.98 -7.32
N LEU A 157 17.52 0.82 -7.78
CA LEU A 157 17.93 -0.49 -7.29
C LEU A 157 19.41 -0.80 -7.56
N THR A 158 19.92 -0.37 -8.71
CA THR A 158 21.32 -0.54 -9.07
C THR A 158 22.26 0.27 -8.16
N ARG A 159 21.83 1.45 -7.76
CA ARG A 159 22.56 2.26 -6.79
C ARG A 159 22.66 1.61 -5.41
N LEU A 160 21.73 0.72 -5.09
CA LEU A 160 21.61 0.05 -3.79
C LEU A 160 22.19 -1.38 -3.78
N ASN A 161 22.82 -1.85 -4.87
CA ASN A 161 23.34 -3.23 -5.03
C ASN A 161 22.29 -4.34 -4.74
N LEU A 162 20.99 -4.06 -4.94
CA LEU A 162 19.89 -4.95 -4.59
C LEU A 162 19.39 -5.85 -5.74
N TYR A 163 20.23 -6.14 -6.71
CA TYR A 163 19.86 -6.87 -7.94
C TYR A 163 19.29 -8.27 -7.72
N SER A 164 19.86 -9.00 -6.76
CA SER A 164 19.52 -10.41 -6.56
C SER A 164 18.10 -10.62 -6.03
N LEU A 165 17.59 -9.68 -5.24
CA LEU A 165 16.26 -9.78 -4.63
C LEU A 165 15.12 -9.43 -5.60
N VAL A 166 15.38 -8.56 -6.59
CA VAL A 166 14.35 -8.09 -7.55
C VAL A 166 14.17 -9.04 -8.73
N ALA A 167 15.22 -9.77 -9.13
CA ALA A 167 15.16 -10.70 -10.25
C ALA A 167 14.15 -11.86 -10.02
N ILE A 168 13.83 -12.19 -8.79
CA ILE A 168 12.93 -13.29 -8.42
C ILE A 168 11.45 -12.89 -8.61
N TYR A 169 11.10 -11.61 -8.46
CA TYR A 169 9.71 -11.13 -8.48
C TYR A 169 8.93 -11.41 -9.78
N PRO A 170 9.47 -11.16 -11.00
CA PRO A 170 8.74 -11.44 -12.24
C PRO A 170 8.45 -12.92 -12.45
N TYR A 171 9.30 -13.79 -11.93
CA TYR A 171 9.15 -15.25 -12.06
C TYR A 171 8.01 -15.79 -11.20
N MET A 172 7.88 -15.26 -9.98
CA MET A 172 6.84 -15.67 -9.02
C MET A 172 5.42 -15.34 -9.50
N LYS A 173 5.23 -14.27 -10.28
CA LYS A 173 3.92 -13.86 -10.82
C LYS A 173 3.34 -14.84 -11.85
N ARG A 174 4.15 -15.72 -12.42
CA ARG A 174 3.73 -16.69 -13.46
C ARG A 174 3.36 -18.07 -12.91
N VAL A 175 3.62 -18.34 -11.62
CA VAL A 175 3.59 -19.70 -11.07
C VAL A 175 2.37 -19.98 -10.19
N THR A 176 1.59 -18.96 -9.75
CA THR A 176 0.53 -19.21 -8.78
C THR A 176 -0.81 -18.54 -9.10
N PHE A 177 -1.87 -19.22 -8.67
CA PHE A 177 -3.26 -18.78 -8.76
C PHE A 177 -3.67 -17.78 -7.65
N TRP A 178 -2.69 -17.12 -6.95
CA TRP A 178 -2.91 -16.26 -5.80
C TRP A 178 -2.51 -14.79 -6.06
N PRO A 179 -3.20 -14.05 -6.94
CA PRO A 179 -2.76 -12.70 -7.32
C PRO A 179 -2.79 -11.70 -6.14
N GLN A 180 -3.66 -11.92 -5.16
CA GLN A 180 -3.77 -11.04 -3.99
C GLN A 180 -2.62 -11.25 -3.00
N LEU A 181 -2.19 -12.48 -2.79
CA LEU A 181 -1.02 -12.84 -1.99
C LEU A 181 0.22 -12.16 -2.56
N PHE A 182 0.44 -12.29 -3.88
CA PHE A 182 1.57 -11.63 -4.55
C PHE A 182 1.52 -10.12 -4.46
N LEU A 183 0.32 -9.54 -4.51
CA LEU A 183 0.18 -8.11 -4.33
C LEU A 183 0.57 -7.68 -2.91
N GLY A 184 0.23 -8.47 -1.89
CA GLY A 184 0.68 -8.26 -0.51
C GLY A 184 2.19 -8.37 -0.38
N PHE A 185 2.80 -9.43 -0.90
CA PHE A 185 4.24 -9.62 -0.98
C PHE A 185 4.92 -8.45 -1.72
N ALA A 186 4.40 -8.06 -2.87
CA ALA A 186 4.96 -6.95 -3.64
C ALA A 186 4.92 -5.61 -2.91
N PHE A 187 3.88 -5.34 -2.13
CA PHE A 187 3.77 -4.08 -1.40
C PHE A 187 4.62 -4.05 -0.13
N ASN A 188 4.78 -5.19 0.55
CA ASN A 188 5.61 -5.26 1.75
C ASN A 188 7.07 -5.61 1.47
N TRP A 189 7.42 -5.91 0.22
CA TRP A 189 8.80 -6.20 -0.19
C TRP A 189 9.79 -5.14 0.25
N GLY A 190 9.35 -3.90 0.34
CA GLY A 190 10.14 -2.79 0.86
C GLY A 190 10.64 -2.99 2.30
N ALA A 191 9.93 -3.74 3.13
CA ALA A 191 10.38 -4.08 4.48
C ALA A 191 11.64 -4.98 4.46
N LEU A 192 11.77 -5.84 3.44
CA LEU A 192 12.96 -6.67 3.26
C LEU A 192 14.11 -5.94 2.56
N LEU A 193 13.81 -4.91 1.74
CA LEU A 193 14.82 -4.17 0.99
C LEU A 193 15.47 -3.05 1.81
N GLY A 194 14.75 -2.43 2.73
CA GLY A 194 15.23 -1.28 3.49
C GLY A 194 16.42 -1.61 4.40
N TRP A 195 16.40 -2.77 5.05
CA TRP A 195 17.45 -3.20 5.96
C TRP A 195 18.79 -3.48 5.24
N PRO A 196 18.85 -4.33 4.20
CA PRO A 196 20.08 -4.57 3.46
C PRO A 196 20.64 -3.32 2.77
N ALA A 197 19.78 -2.40 2.37
CA ALA A 197 20.20 -1.14 1.79
C ALA A 197 20.96 -0.24 2.78
N MET A 198 20.73 -0.43 4.07
CA MET A 198 21.37 0.36 5.13
C MET A 198 22.63 -0.33 5.71
N LEU A 199 22.64 -1.66 5.82
CA LEU A 199 23.62 -2.41 6.61
C LEU A 199 24.45 -3.42 5.83
N ASP A 200 24.27 -3.54 4.51
CA ASP A 200 24.93 -4.59 3.68
C ASP A 200 24.77 -6.02 4.26
N SER A 201 23.77 -6.23 5.10
CA SER A 201 23.51 -7.50 5.78
C SER A 201 22.09 -8.00 5.51
N SER A 202 21.95 -9.31 5.38
CA SER A 202 20.67 -9.98 5.17
C SER A 202 20.08 -10.54 6.47
N ASP A 203 20.17 -9.78 7.57
CA ASP A 203 19.53 -10.20 8.81
C ASP A 203 18.02 -10.01 8.72
N PHE A 204 17.31 -11.14 8.57
CA PHE A 204 15.86 -11.16 8.44
C PHE A 204 15.13 -11.29 9.79
N THR A 205 15.81 -11.38 10.91
CA THR A 205 15.17 -11.55 12.22
C THR A 205 14.25 -10.37 12.58
N VAL A 206 14.66 -9.16 12.24
CA VAL A 206 13.87 -7.93 12.44
C VAL A 206 12.86 -7.71 11.31
N THR A 207 13.29 -7.91 10.06
CA THR A 207 12.51 -7.50 8.88
C THR A 207 11.47 -8.53 8.46
N LEU A 208 11.69 -9.82 8.73
CA LEU A 208 10.72 -10.87 8.39
C LEU A 208 9.39 -10.73 9.15
N PRO A 209 9.35 -10.42 10.45
CA PRO A 209 8.10 -10.11 11.12
C PRO A 209 7.39 -8.86 10.53
N LEU A 210 8.14 -7.79 10.20
CA LEU A 210 7.58 -6.61 9.52
C LEU A 210 6.97 -6.97 8.16
N TYR A 211 7.68 -7.75 7.38
CA TYR A 211 7.20 -8.26 6.10
C TYR A 211 5.94 -9.11 6.27
N ALA A 212 5.97 -10.07 7.19
CA ALA A 212 4.85 -10.95 7.49
C ALA A 212 3.64 -10.21 8.10
N SER A 213 3.83 -9.05 8.75
CA SER A 213 2.74 -8.24 9.27
C SER A 213 1.77 -7.77 8.19
N GLY A 214 2.23 -7.64 6.95
CA GLY A 214 1.41 -7.30 5.80
C GLY A 214 0.80 -8.49 5.07
N ASP A 215 1.32 -9.68 5.26
CA ASP A 215 1.14 -10.82 4.35
C ASP A 215 0.20 -11.92 4.84
N LYS A 216 0.10 -12.17 6.14
CA LYS A 216 -0.67 -13.29 6.74
C LYS A 216 -2.15 -13.42 6.34
N LYS A 217 -2.67 -12.46 5.58
CA LYS A 217 -4.09 -12.38 5.21
C LYS A 217 -4.49 -13.12 3.95
N TYR A 218 -3.54 -13.51 3.13
CA TYR A 218 -3.82 -13.95 1.77
C TYR A 218 -3.82 -15.45 1.58
N ASP A 219 -3.29 -16.21 2.52
CA ASP A 219 -3.07 -17.65 2.39
C ASP A 219 -4.34 -18.53 2.32
N LYS A 220 -5.52 -17.97 2.55
CA LYS A 220 -6.75 -18.77 2.59
C LYS A 220 -7.85 -18.38 1.58
N LEU A 221 -7.61 -17.42 0.67
CA LEU A 221 -8.73 -16.74 0.00
C LEU A 221 -8.56 -16.54 -1.49
N VAL A 222 -8.28 -17.62 -2.20
CA VAL A 222 -8.26 -17.61 -3.67
C VAL A 222 -9.26 -18.58 -4.27
N ASP A 223 -10.43 -18.08 -4.34
CA ASP A 223 -11.31 -18.29 -5.48
C ASP A 223 -11.70 -16.89 -5.98
N VAL A 224 -11.92 -16.70 -7.27
CA VAL A 224 -12.21 -15.40 -7.94
C VAL A 224 -13.44 -14.68 -7.35
N LYS A 225 -14.03 -15.22 -6.32
CA LYS A 225 -15.12 -14.69 -5.50
C LYS A 225 -14.53 -13.95 -4.30
N SER A 226 -14.80 -12.67 -4.18
CA SER A 226 -14.20 -11.75 -3.18
C SER A 226 -14.18 -12.31 -1.75
N THR A 227 -13.14 -11.94 -0.99
CA THR A 227 -12.95 -12.28 0.42
C THR A 227 -14.11 -11.85 1.33
N ALA A 228 -14.90 -10.87 0.91
CA ALA A 228 -16.09 -10.42 1.60
C ALA A 228 -17.21 -11.45 1.57
N LEU A 229 -17.39 -12.18 0.46
CA LEU A 229 -18.34 -13.30 0.37
C LEU A 229 -17.94 -14.44 1.32
N LEU A 230 -16.64 -14.67 1.49
CA LEU A 230 -16.14 -15.73 2.34
C LEU A 230 -16.34 -15.43 3.84
N PHE A 231 -16.21 -14.16 4.25
CA PHE A 231 -16.32 -13.77 5.65
C PHE A 231 -17.76 -13.52 6.09
N GLY A 232 -18.64 -13.13 5.18
CA GLY A 232 -20.05 -12.85 5.45
C GLY A 232 -20.25 -12.07 6.75
N SER A 233 -21.14 -12.51 7.62
CA SER A 233 -21.43 -11.90 8.93
C SER A 233 -20.24 -11.89 9.91
N ASN A 234 -19.20 -12.67 9.67
CA ASN A 234 -18.01 -12.76 10.54
C ASN A 234 -16.87 -11.83 10.12
N THR A 235 -17.06 -10.95 9.14
CA THR A 235 -16.04 -10.01 8.62
C THR A 235 -15.32 -9.26 9.75
N ARG A 236 -16.06 -8.74 10.75
CA ARG A 236 -15.47 -8.01 11.89
C ARG A 236 -14.54 -8.88 12.73
N LYS A 237 -14.90 -10.14 12.99
CA LYS A 237 -14.06 -11.07 13.77
C LYS A 237 -12.76 -11.38 13.03
N TRP A 238 -12.82 -11.63 11.72
CA TRP A 238 -11.65 -11.88 10.91
C TRP A 238 -10.73 -10.66 10.83
N LEU A 239 -11.28 -9.47 10.64
CA LEU A 239 -10.50 -8.23 10.63
C LEU A 239 -9.83 -7.96 11.98
N SER A 240 -10.52 -8.26 13.11
CA SER A 240 -9.93 -8.15 14.45
C SER A 240 -8.77 -9.13 14.64
N LEU A 241 -8.94 -10.39 14.21
CA LEU A 241 -7.88 -11.41 14.28
C LEU A 241 -6.64 -10.97 13.47
N PHE A 242 -6.84 -10.49 12.25
CA PHE A 242 -5.76 -10.01 11.42
C PHE A 242 -5.08 -8.76 11.98
N SER A 243 -5.84 -7.86 12.56
CA SER A 243 -5.30 -6.69 13.23
C SER A 243 -4.42 -7.07 14.42
N GLY A 244 -4.88 -8.01 15.24
CA GLY A 244 -4.09 -8.56 16.33
C GLY A 244 -2.80 -9.22 15.86
N ALA A 245 -2.87 -10.05 14.79
CA ALA A 245 -1.68 -10.67 14.21
C ALA A 245 -0.66 -9.63 13.68
N MET A 246 -1.14 -8.58 13.00
CA MET A 246 -0.28 -7.49 12.53
C MET A 246 0.45 -6.80 13.68
N VAL A 247 -0.29 -6.43 14.72
CA VAL A 247 0.29 -5.75 15.90
C VAL A 247 1.30 -6.64 16.61
N SER A 248 1.01 -7.94 16.77
CA SER A 248 1.93 -8.91 17.39
C SER A 248 3.24 -9.03 16.60
N LEU A 249 3.17 -9.02 15.26
CA LEU A 249 4.36 -9.09 14.41
C LEU A 249 5.18 -7.80 14.45
N VAL A 250 4.53 -6.64 14.52
CA VAL A 250 5.22 -5.36 14.73
C VAL A 250 5.92 -5.35 16.11
N ALA A 251 5.24 -5.82 17.15
CA ALA A 251 5.84 -5.94 18.49
C ALA A 251 7.03 -6.91 18.50
N LEU A 252 6.93 -8.06 17.81
CA LEU A 252 8.01 -9.03 17.68
C LEU A 252 9.22 -8.45 16.94
N SER A 253 8.99 -7.67 15.88
CA SER A 253 10.07 -6.97 15.17
C SER A 253 10.77 -5.96 16.08
N GLY A 254 10.01 -5.21 16.89
CA GLY A 254 10.58 -4.30 17.88
C GLY A 254 11.40 -5.02 18.95
N TYR A 255 10.93 -6.18 19.41
CA TYR A 255 11.66 -7.03 20.35
C TYR A 255 12.98 -7.52 19.74
N ALA A 256 12.95 -8.04 18.51
CA ALA A 256 14.15 -8.51 17.81
C ALA A 256 15.17 -7.37 17.56
N ASN A 257 14.69 -6.13 17.39
CA ASN A 257 15.52 -4.94 17.19
C ASN A 257 15.92 -4.23 18.51
N VAL A 258 15.52 -4.76 19.66
CA VAL A 258 15.79 -4.18 20.99
C VAL A 258 15.29 -2.72 21.06
N GLN A 259 14.08 -2.48 20.56
CA GLN A 259 13.43 -1.16 20.62
C GLN A 259 13.06 -0.79 22.06
N GLY A 260 13.09 0.49 22.37
CA GLY A 260 12.78 1.02 23.69
C GLY A 260 11.28 1.18 23.96
N LEU A 261 10.96 1.72 25.15
CA LEU A 261 9.59 1.95 25.58
C LEU A 261 8.77 2.88 24.64
N PRO A 262 9.33 3.97 24.07
CA PRO A 262 8.61 4.83 23.15
C PRO A 262 8.04 4.08 21.94
N PHE A 263 8.78 3.12 21.40
CA PHE A 263 8.29 2.27 20.31
C PHE A 263 7.02 1.50 20.71
N TYR A 264 7.00 0.84 21.85
CA TYR A 264 5.85 0.05 22.30
C TYR A 264 4.64 0.92 22.59
N LEU A 265 4.83 2.10 23.19
CA LEU A 265 3.74 3.02 23.49
C LEU A 265 3.12 3.64 22.23
N ILE A 266 3.94 4.04 21.27
CA ILE A 266 3.46 4.74 20.07
C ILE A 266 3.14 3.75 18.96
N SER A 267 4.09 2.90 18.55
CA SER A 267 3.89 1.98 17.43
C SER A 267 2.90 0.87 17.78
N VAL A 268 3.11 0.16 18.89
CA VAL A 268 2.29 -1.01 19.22
C VAL A 268 0.93 -0.58 19.79
N ALA A 269 0.90 0.19 20.86
CA ALA A 269 -0.37 0.61 21.49
C ALA A 269 -1.15 1.58 20.59
N GLY A 270 -0.49 2.52 19.91
CA GLY A 270 -1.12 3.45 18.99
C GLY A 270 -1.73 2.75 17.76
N SER A 271 -1.03 1.81 17.14
CA SER A 271 -1.58 1.05 16.01
C SER A 271 -2.71 0.12 16.46
N THR A 272 -2.62 -0.47 17.65
CA THR A 272 -3.70 -1.27 18.25
C THR A 272 -4.98 -0.44 18.39
N THR A 273 -4.87 0.72 19.02
CA THR A 273 -5.98 1.64 19.23
C THR A 273 -6.61 2.09 17.91
N HIS A 274 -5.78 2.48 16.95
CA HIS A 274 -6.25 2.94 15.64
C HIS A 274 -6.94 1.82 14.85
N LEU A 275 -6.38 0.60 14.84
CA LEU A 275 -6.99 -0.54 14.18
C LEU A 275 -8.28 -0.98 14.86
N PHE A 276 -8.31 -1.00 16.19
CA PHE A 276 -9.52 -1.28 16.95
C PHE A 276 -10.62 -0.29 16.58
N TRP A 277 -10.31 1.00 16.58
CA TRP A 277 -11.26 2.05 16.19
C TRP A 277 -11.76 1.87 14.76
N ILE A 278 -10.88 1.59 13.79
CA ILE A 278 -11.26 1.35 12.41
C ILE A 278 -12.23 0.15 12.32
N VAL A 279 -11.87 -1.00 12.90
CA VAL A 279 -12.66 -2.25 12.77
C VAL A 279 -14.02 -2.14 13.45
N HIS A 280 -14.08 -1.51 14.64
CA HIS A 280 -15.33 -1.48 15.42
C HIS A 280 -16.27 -0.35 15.03
N LYS A 281 -15.75 0.78 14.51
CA LYS A 281 -16.54 1.93 14.11
C LYS A 281 -16.94 1.94 12.63
N THR A 282 -16.57 0.91 11.85
CA THR A 282 -16.94 0.83 10.43
C THR A 282 -18.27 0.11 10.29
N ASP A 283 -19.18 0.73 9.56
CA ASP A 283 -20.35 0.08 8.99
C ASP A 283 -19.95 -0.55 7.65
N PHE A 284 -19.90 -1.89 7.64
CA PHE A 284 -19.48 -2.67 6.47
C PHE A 284 -20.54 -2.72 5.36
N ASP A 285 -21.77 -2.29 5.65
CA ASP A 285 -22.87 -2.25 4.70
C ASP A 285 -22.84 -0.97 3.85
N LYS A 286 -22.01 0.04 4.23
CA LYS A 286 -21.85 1.29 3.52
C LYS A 286 -20.52 1.37 2.77
N ALA A 287 -20.56 1.25 1.44
CA ALA A 287 -19.37 1.27 0.59
C ALA A 287 -18.54 2.56 0.73
N GLU A 288 -19.19 3.72 0.88
CA GLU A 288 -18.52 5.02 1.05
C GLU A 288 -17.72 5.08 2.35
N GLU A 289 -18.31 4.62 3.47
CA GLU A 289 -17.64 4.60 4.77
C GLU A 289 -16.41 3.69 4.75
N CYS A 290 -16.50 2.58 4.09
CA CYS A 290 -15.38 1.67 3.88
C CYS A 290 -14.27 2.28 3.04
N GLY A 291 -14.62 2.98 1.96
CA GLY A 291 -13.65 3.74 1.15
C GLY A 291 -12.93 4.80 1.97
N ARG A 292 -13.64 5.52 2.85
CA ARG A 292 -13.05 6.50 3.78
C ARG A 292 -12.09 5.82 4.75
N LYS A 293 -12.49 4.73 5.39
CA LYS A 293 -11.64 3.97 6.32
C LYS A 293 -10.44 3.32 5.63
N PHE A 294 -10.60 2.90 4.37
CA PHE A 294 -9.47 2.49 3.54
C PHE A 294 -8.42 3.58 3.41
N ARG A 295 -8.83 4.80 3.07
CA ARG A 295 -7.89 5.94 2.98
C ARG A 295 -7.21 6.25 4.32
N MET A 296 -7.87 5.99 5.44
CA MET A 296 -7.33 6.21 6.79
C MET A 296 -6.31 5.14 7.21
N SER A 297 -6.31 3.95 6.61
CA SER A 297 -5.39 2.86 6.99
C SER A 297 -3.91 3.20 6.83
N LYS A 298 -3.55 4.18 5.97
CA LYS A 298 -2.20 4.73 5.87
C LYS A 298 -1.69 5.29 7.20
N TRP A 299 -2.58 5.82 8.03
CA TRP A 299 -2.22 6.38 9.33
C TRP A 299 -1.78 5.32 10.33
N THR A 300 -2.31 4.08 10.24
CA THR A 300 -1.79 2.97 11.04
C THR A 300 -0.29 2.76 10.78
N GLY A 301 0.08 2.72 9.50
CA GLY A 301 1.48 2.61 9.13
C GLY A 301 2.31 3.83 9.54
N GLY A 302 1.74 5.02 9.44
CA GLY A 302 2.36 6.26 9.91
C GLY A 302 2.62 6.27 11.41
N VAL A 303 1.69 5.76 12.22
CA VAL A 303 1.84 5.62 13.69
C VAL A 303 2.97 4.63 14.02
N VAL A 304 3.04 3.50 13.32
CA VAL A 304 4.17 2.56 13.50
C VAL A 304 5.49 3.25 13.21
N TRP A 305 5.59 3.98 12.10
CA TRP A 305 6.80 4.70 11.75
C TRP A 305 7.16 5.80 12.73
N LEU A 306 6.17 6.56 13.17
CA LEU A 306 6.37 7.61 14.18
C LEU A 306 7.00 7.07 15.46
N GLY A 307 6.53 5.91 15.95
CA GLY A 307 7.09 5.30 17.16
C GLY A 307 8.54 4.84 16.98
N ILE A 308 8.91 4.32 15.78
CA ILE A 308 10.30 3.98 15.47
C ILE A 308 11.17 5.23 15.48
N LEU A 309 10.73 6.34 14.87
CA LEU A 309 11.48 7.59 14.83
C LEU A 309 11.65 8.22 16.22
N VAL A 310 10.57 8.25 17.01
CA VAL A 310 10.61 8.80 18.37
C VAL A 310 11.58 7.97 19.25
N ASP A 311 11.56 6.66 19.09
CA ASP A 311 12.46 5.78 19.83
C ASP A 311 13.93 5.97 19.41
N ASP A 312 14.20 6.16 18.12
CA ASP A 312 15.57 6.46 17.63
C ASP A 312 16.08 7.81 18.17
N ILE A 313 15.23 8.83 18.15
CA ILE A 313 15.56 10.14 18.72
C ILE A 313 15.81 10.02 20.23
N TRP A 314 14.93 9.32 20.95
CA TRP A 314 15.06 9.10 22.39
C TRP A 314 16.37 8.41 22.75
N LYS A 315 16.73 7.35 22.03
CA LYS A 315 18.00 6.63 22.19
C LYS A 315 19.20 7.57 22.00
N ARG A 316 19.18 8.41 20.95
CA ARG A 316 20.27 9.34 20.64
C ARG A 316 20.42 10.48 21.65
N VAL A 317 19.35 10.87 22.33
CA VAL A 317 19.38 11.91 23.37
C VAL A 317 19.87 11.37 24.70
N MET A 318 19.61 10.07 24.96
CA MET A 318 20.00 9.41 26.21
C MET A 318 21.43 8.81 26.21
N MET A 319 22.04 8.66 25.04
CA MET A 319 23.45 8.29 24.86
C MET A 319 24.37 9.51 24.87
#